data_8010906662711b661d055ffc0be45574
#
_entry.id   8010906662711b661d055ffc0be45574
#
_cell.length_a   1.000
_cell.length_b   1.000
_cell.length_c   1.000
_cell.angle_alpha   90.00
_cell.angle_beta   90.00
_cell.angle_gamma   90.00
#
_symmetry.space_group_name_H-M   'P 1'
#
loop_
_entity.id
_entity.type
_entity.pdbx_description
1 polymer ?
#
loop_
_entity_poly.entity_id
_entity_poly.type
_entity_poly.pdbx_seq_one_letter_code
_entity_poly.pdbx_strand_id
1 'polypeptide(L)'
;MTYHQLNQCANLLAYRLRLNHQIEPNDMVALIAERSLEMIIGMLGILKAGAGYIPIDPDYPEERMNYIIEDAKPKAVVTYRTSFQSGLPQMDIELIVDSREHDIDNPRGINCSEDIAYVIYTSGTTGKPKGTLVPHRGIDRLVHNPNYVELNENTTVLLSGTVAFDAATFEIYGPLLNGGRLVITSKDTLLNPQLLDQAITENKVNTMWLTSSLSNQIASERIEALESLTYLLIGGEVLNAKWVHLLNSRECHPQIINGYGPTENTTFTTTFAIPQEMPSRIPIGL
;
A
#
# COMPACT_ATOMS: atom_id res chain seq x y z
N MET A 1 -13.99 3.47 9.48
CA MET A 1 -14.86 2.85 8.45
C MET A 1 -14.89 1.34 8.70
N THR A 2 -16.03 0.68 8.58
CA THR A 2 -16.15 -0.78 8.65
C THR A 2 -15.94 -1.41 7.28
N TYR A 3 -15.67 -2.73 7.24
CA TYR A 3 -15.61 -3.49 5.97
C TYR A 3 -16.87 -3.36 5.13
N HIS A 4 -18.04 -3.38 5.77
CA HIS A 4 -19.31 -3.20 5.08
C HIS A 4 -19.39 -1.82 4.40
N GLN A 5 -19.08 -0.75 5.12
CA GLN A 5 -19.08 0.61 4.56
C GLN A 5 -18.07 0.77 3.41
N LEU A 6 -16.85 0.25 3.60
CA LEU A 6 -15.82 0.25 2.55
C LEU A 6 -16.29 -0.50 1.29
N ASN A 7 -16.91 -1.66 1.49
CA ASN A 7 -17.46 -2.48 0.40
C ASN A 7 -18.54 -1.72 -0.38
N GLN A 8 -19.47 -1.06 0.31
CA GLN A 8 -20.54 -0.30 -0.33
C GLN A 8 -20.01 0.86 -1.18
N CYS A 9 -19.08 1.67 -0.62
CA CYS A 9 -18.46 2.76 -1.37
C CYS A 9 -17.68 2.25 -2.60
N ALA A 10 -16.92 1.17 -2.44
CA ALA A 10 -16.18 0.57 -3.54
C ALA A 10 -17.10 -0.04 -4.61
N ASN A 11 -18.24 -0.64 -4.22
CA ASN A 11 -19.25 -1.14 -5.17
C ASN A 11 -19.83 0.00 -6.01
N LEU A 12 -20.19 1.11 -5.38
CA LEU A 12 -20.75 2.25 -6.08
C LEU A 12 -19.78 2.80 -7.13
N LEU A 13 -18.51 2.98 -6.75
CA LEU A 13 -17.47 3.41 -7.69
C LEU A 13 -17.31 2.40 -8.84
N ALA A 14 -17.28 1.11 -8.52
CA ALA A 14 -17.15 0.04 -9.53
C ALA A 14 -18.29 0.05 -10.56
N TYR A 15 -19.53 0.20 -10.11
CA TYR A 15 -20.68 0.31 -11.02
C TYR A 15 -20.60 1.56 -11.89
N ARG A 16 -20.23 2.71 -11.33
CA ARG A 16 -20.08 3.94 -12.12
C ARG A 16 -18.98 3.81 -13.17
N LEU A 17 -17.85 3.19 -12.83
CA LEU A 17 -16.77 2.92 -13.78
C LEU A 17 -17.23 2.00 -14.92
N ARG A 18 -17.96 0.91 -14.62
CA ARG A 18 -18.48 0.00 -15.65
C ARG A 18 -19.52 0.68 -16.55
N LEU A 19 -20.45 1.41 -15.98
CA LEU A 19 -21.54 2.05 -16.73
C LEU A 19 -21.05 3.22 -17.60
N ASN A 20 -20.18 4.06 -17.05
CA ASN A 20 -19.77 5.29 -17.72
C ASN A 20 -18.57 5.09 -18.65
N HIS A 21 -17.70 4.13 -18.34
CA HIS A 21 -16.42 3.96 -19.04
C HIS A 21 -16.23 2.58 -19.65
N GLN A 22 -17.24 1.69 -19.58
CA GLN A 22 -17.22 0.35 -20.17
C GLN A 22 -15.93 -0.41 -19.80
N ILE A 23 -15.60 -0.41 -18.52
CA ILE A 23 -14.39 -1.05 -17.99
C ILE A 23 -14.48 -2.57 -18.18
N GLU A 24 -13.41 -3.15 -18.72
CA GLU A 24 -13.21 -4.57 -18.97
C GLU A 24 -11.93 -5.06 -18.26
N PRO A 25 -11.72 -6.39 -18.09
CA PRO A 25 -10.49 -6.94 -17.53
C PRO A 25 -9.22 -6.43 -18.26
N ASN A 26 -8.19 -6.11 -17.48
CA ASN A 26 -6.92 -5.53 -17.95
C ASN A 26 -7.00 -4.10 -18.49
N ASP A 27 -8.15 -3.44 -18.43
CA ASP A 27 -8.17 -1.98 -18.57
C ASP A 27 -7.45 -1.32 -17.40
N MET A 28 -6.90 -0.14 -17.64
CA MET A 28 -6.23 0.65 -16.61
C MET A 28 -7.05 1.87 -16.23
N VAL A 29 -7.08 2.19 -14.95
CA VAL A 29 -7.66 3.42 -14.40
C VAL A 29 -6.61 4.11 -13.54
N ALA A 30 -6.29 5.36 -13.84
CA ALA A 30 -5.38 6.12 -13.00
C ALA A 30 -6.10 6.54 -11.70
N LEU A 31 -5.40 6.47 -10.58
CA LEU A 31 -5.87 6.91 -9.27
C LEU A 31 -4.94 8.01 -8.75
N ILE A 32 -5.44 9.25 -8.73
CA ILE A 32 -4.71 10.41 -8.21
C ILE A 32 -5.41 10.86 -6.94
N ALA A 33 -4.88 10.47 -5.79
CA ALA A 33 -5.53 10.71 -4.52
C ALA A 33 -4.51 10.95 -3.40
N GLU A 34 -4.83 11.89 -2.52
CA GLU A 34 -4.13 12.01 -1.25
C GLU A 34 -4.31 10.75 -0.40
N ARG A 35 -3.39 10.53 0.51
CA ARG A 35 -3.46 9.44 1.51
C ARG A 35 -4.73 9.59 2.37
N SER A 36 -5.70 8.73 2.16
CA SER A 36 -7.04 8.85 2.74
C SER A 36 -7.83 7.54 2.67
N LEU A 37 -9.02 7.52 3.28
CA LEU A 37 -9.97 6.42 3.11
C LEU A 37 -10.48 6.36 1.66
N GLU A 38 -10.66 7.51 1.04
CA GLU A 38 -11.14 7.66 -0.33
C GLU A 38 -10.14 7.05 -1.33
N MET A 39 -8.84 7.18 -1.07
CA MET A 39 -7.80 6.49 -1.83
C MET A 39 -8.01 4.96 -1.80
N ILE A 40 -8.29 4.38 -0.63
CA ILE A 40 -8.55 2.94 -0.49
C ILE A 40 -9.85 2.55 -1.21
N ILE A 41 -10.90 3.38 -1.09
CA ILE A 41 -12.14 3.19 -1.85
C ILE A 41 -11.85 3.21 -3.36
N GLY A 42 -11.03 4.13 -3.81
CA GLY A 42 -10.59 4.24 -5.21
C GLY A 42 -9.93 2.96 -5.70
N MET A 43 -8.93 2.46 -4.96
CA MET A 43 -8.22 1.22 -5.29
C MET A 43 -9.19 0.04 -5.40
N LEU A 44 -9.99 -0.19 -4.36
CA LEU A 44 -10.92 -1.33 -4.33
C LEU A 44 -12.05 -1.19 -5.36
N GLY A 45 -12.56 0.02 -5.58
CA GLY A 45 -13.60 0.28 -6.58
C GLY A 45 -13.11 0.02 -8.00
N ILE A 46 -11.88 0.40 -8.33
CA ILE A 46 -11.25 0.11 -9.62
C ILE A 46 -11.09 -1.40 -9.82
N LEU A 47 -10.55 -2.12 -8.81
CA LEU A 47 -10.41 -3.57 -8.86
C LEU A 47 -11.78 -4.28 -9.01
N LYS A 48 -12.80 -3.85 -8.27
CA LYS A 48 -14.17 -4.38 -8.38
C LYS A 48 -14.81 -4.06 -9.73
N ALA A 49 -14.41 -2.97 -10.38
CA ALA A 49 -14.85 -2.67 -11.75
C ALA A 49 -14.25 -3.64 -12.77
N GLY A 50 -13.15 -4.28 -12.46
CA GLY A 50 -12.43 -5.19 -13.34
C GLY A 50 -11.13 -4.64 -13.89
N ALA A 51 -10.80 -3.36 -13.63
CA ALA A 51 -9.58 -2.71 -14.08
C ALA A 51 -8.41 -2.89 -13.08
N GLY A 52 -7.18 -2.71 -13.59
CA GLY A 52 -6.02 -2.43 -12.76
C GLY A 52 -5.91 -0.94 -12.45
N TYR A 53 -5.46 -0.57 -11.25
CA TYR A 53 -5.23 0.83 -10.92
C TYR A 53 -3.77 1.24 -11.16
N ILE A 54 -3.57 2.52 -11.50
CA ILE A 54 -2.26 3.16 -11.61
C ILE A 54 -2.21 4.23 -10.51
N PRO A 55 -1.54 3.98 -9.39
CA PRO A 55 -1.46 4.97 -8.32
C PRO A 55 -0.49 6.08 -8.71
N ILE A 56 -0.97 7.30 -8.68
CA ILE A 56 -0.18 8.51 -8.96
C ILE A 56 -0.26 9.41 -7.73
N ASP A 57 0.91 9.74 -7.18
CA ASP A 57 1.01 10.64 -6.05
C ASP A 57 0.65 12.06 -6.50
N PRO A 58 -0.32 12.75 -5.88
CA PRO A 58 -0.68 14.12 -6.27
C PRO A 58 0.45 15.13 -6.04
N ASP A 59 1.45 14.81 -5.21
CA ASP A 59 2.65 15.63 -5.00
C ASP A 59 3.67 15.50 -6.16
N TYR A 60 3.44 14.63 -7.16
CA TYR A 60 4.34 14.52 -8.30
C TYR A 60 4.29 15.78 -9.16
N PRO A 61 5.45 16.18 -9.77
CA PRO A 61 5.44 17.19 -10.81
C PRO A 61 4.46 16.84 -11.94
N GLU A 62 3.75 17.84 -12.46
CA GLU A 62 2.75 17.66 -13.51
C GLU A 62 3.31 16.93 -14.74
N GLU A 63 4.56 17.23 -15.12
CA GLU A 63 5.26 16.54 -16.21
C GLU A 63 5.37 15.02 -15.98
N ARG A 64 5.62 14.60 -14.73
CA ARG A 64 5.69 13.18 -14.36
C ARG A 64 4.30 12.53 -14.40
N MET A 65 3.27 13.21 -13.92
CA MET A 65 1.89 12.71 -13.98
C MET A 65 1.43 12.55 -15.43
N ASN A 66 1.69 13.55 -16.28
CA ASN A 66 1.39 13.50 -17.72
C ASN A 66 2.11 12.34 -18.41
N TYR A 67 3.40 12.17 -18.12
CA TYR A 67 4.17 11.04 -18.66
C TYR A 67 3.54 9.68 -18.32
N ILE A 68 3.15 9.47 -17.07
CA ILE A 68 2.51 8.22 -16.63
C ILE A 68 1.18 7.99 -17.36
N ILE A 69 0.37 9.04 -17.51
CA ILE A 69 -0.93 8.99 -18.21
C ILE A 69 -0.73 8.67 -19.70
N GLU A 70 0.23 9.32 -20.34
CA GLU A 70 0.53 9.11 -21.78
C GLU A 70 1.08 7.72 -22.07
N ASP A 71 1.92 7.19 -21.19
CA ASP A 71 2.54 5.86 -21.35
C ASP A 71 1.54 4.74 -21.03
N ALA A 72 0.84 4.82 -19.91
CA ALA A 72 -0.10 3.80 -19.46
C ALA A 72 -1.45 3.83 -20.18
N LYS A 73 -1.87 4.97 -20.74
CA LYS A 73 -3.13 5.19 -21.47
C LYS A 73 -4.36 4.67 -20.73
N PRO A 74 -4.61 5.12 -19.49
CA PRO A 74 -5.78 4.67 -18.75
C PRO A 74 -7.09 5.07 -19.45
N LYS A 75 -8.14 4.28 -19.29
CA LYS A 75 -9.49 4.59 -19.81
C LYS A 75 -10.18 5.74 -19.07
N ALA A 76 -9.85 5.91 -17.78
CA ALA A 76 -10.41 6.95 -16.94
C ALA A 76 -9.41 7.34 -15.83
N VAL A 77 -9.70 8.44 -15.17
CA VAL A 77 -8.96 8.92 -14.00
C VAL A 77 -9.93 9.06 -12.83
N VAL A 78 -9.60 8.43 -11.72
CA VAL A 78 -10.29 8.60 -10.44
C VAL A 78 -9.47 9.54 -9.58
N THR A 79 -10.10 10.54 -9.01
CA THR A 79 -9.41 11.61 -8.27
C THR A 79 -9.98 11.83 -6.88
N TYR A 80 -9.13 12.30 -5.98
CA TYR A 80 -9.52 12.81 -4.67
C TYR A 80 -8.57 13.94 -4.24
N ARG A 81 -9.13 15.15 -3.98
CA ARG A 81 -8.40 16.34 -3.53
C ARG A 81 -7.16 16.66 -4.37
N THR A 82 -7.33 16.65 -5.67
CA THR A 82 -6.29 17.08 -6.62
C THR A 82 -6.85 18.07 -7.62
N SER A 83 -6.02 19.01 -8.05
CA SER A 83 -6.34 19.97 -9.12
C SER A 83 -5.89 19.50 -10.50
N PHE A 84 -5.23 18.34 -10.60
CA PHE A 84 -4.71 17.82 -11.86
C PHE A 84 -5.82 17.50 -12.85
N GLN A 85 -5.65 17.92 -14.09
CA GLN A 85 -6.58 17.70 -15.20
C GLN A 85 -5.87 16.90 -16.32
N SER A 86 -6.30 15.67 -16.51
CA SER A 86 -5.66 14.75 -17.46
C SER A 86 -6.15 14.87 -18.92
N GLY A 87 -7.24 15.61 -19.15
CA GLY A 87 -7.95 15.59 -20.44
C GLY A 87 -8.73 14.28 -20.72
N LEU A 88 -8.63 13.28 -19.85
CA LEU A 88 -9.39 12.02 -19.91
C LEU A 88 -10.69 12.13 -19.10
N PRO A 89 -11.64 11.19 -19.29
CA PRO A 89 -12.80 11.09 -18.40
C PRO A 89 -12.36 10.99 -16.95
N GLN A 90 -12.84 11.91 -16.10
CA GLN A 90 -12.41 12.04 -14.72
C GLN A 90 -13.60 11.89 -13.77
N MET A 91 -13.39 11.17 -12.66
CA MET A 91 -14.39 10.91 -11.63
C MET A 91 -13.82 11.26 -10.25
N ASP A 92 -14.49 12.16 -9.54
CA ASP A 92 -14.13 12.53 -8.18
C ASP A 92 -14.79 11.58 -7.17
N ILE A 93 -13.99 10.97 -6.29
CA ILE A 93 -14.49 10.03 -5.27
C ILE A 93 -15.35 10.74 -4.23
N GLU A 94 -15.06 11.98 -3.87
CA GLU A 94 -15.83 12.73 -2.88
C GLU A 94 -17.31 12.80 -3.24
N LEU A 95 -17.61 13.03 -4.52
CA LEU A 95 -18.98 13.03 -5.05
C LEU A 95 -19.68 11.67 -5.00
N ILE A 96 -18.91 10.60 -4.87
CA ILE A 96 -19.40 9.22 -4.80
C ILE A 96 -19.71 8.83 -3.36
N VAL A 97 -18.80 9.14 -2.43
CA VAL A 97 -18.93 8.79 -1.01
C VAL A 97 -20.10 9.53 -0.35
N ASP A 98 -20.34 10.77 -0.77
CA ASP A 98 -21.46 11.60 -0.29
C ASP A 98 -22.83 11.15 -0.84
N SER A 99 -22.86 10.29 -1.85
CA SER A 99 -24.12 9.76 -2.37
C SER A 99 -24.80 8.86 -1.34
N ARG A 100 -26.10 9.06 -1.07
CA ARG A 100 -26.91 8.30 -0.10
C ARG A 100 -27.39 6.95 -0.66
N GLU A 101 -26.78 6.45 -1.72
CA GLU A 101 -27.08 5.14 -2.28
C GLU A 101 -26.43 4.06 -1.39
N HIS A 102 -27.23 3.44 -0.54
CA HIS A 102 -26.83 2.36 0.36
C HIS A 102 -27.45 1.03 -0.12
N ASP A 103 -26.81 -0.08 0.25
CA ASP A 103 -27.19 -1.45 -0.13
C ASP A 103 -27.01 -1.79 -1.63
N ILE A 104 -25.81 -1.51 -2.14
CA ILE A 104 -25.42 -1.92 -3.48
C ILE A 104 -24.71 -3.27 -3.41
N ASP A 105 -25.27 -4.27 -4.08
CA ASP A 105 -24.68 -5.59 -4.20
C ASP A 105 -23.28 -5.56 -4.83
N ASN A 106 -22.47 -6.56 -4.53
CA ASN A 106 -21.17 -6.70 -5.17
C ASN A 106 -21.35 -6.85 -6.69
N PRO A 107 -20.60 -6.08 -7.49
CA PRO A 107 -20.60 -6.30 -8.93
C PRO A 107 -20.13 -7.73 -9.24
N ARG A 108 -20.69 -8.34 -10.27
CA ARG A 108 -20.24 -9.65 -10.72
C ARG A 108 -18.73 -9.62 -11.01
N GLY A 109 -17.97 -10.55 -10.43
CA GLY A 109 -16.55 -10.73 -10.73
C GLY A 109 -16.36 -11.09 -12.21
N ILE A 110 -15.43 -10.42 -12.86
CA ILE A 110 -15.10 -10.62 -14.29
C ILE A 110 -13.61 -10.92 -14.48
N ASN A 111 -12.78 -10.73 -13.46
CA ASN A 111 -11.35 -10.97 -13.50
C ASN A 111 -10.97 -12.41 -13.18
N CYS A 112 -9.80 -12.81 -13.66
CA CYS A 112 -9.07 -13.99 -13.22
C CYS A 112 -7.80 -13.60 -12.44
N SER A 113 -7.11 -14.58 -11.89
CA SER A 113 -5.88 -14.36 -11.09
C SER A 113 -4.73 -13.75 -11.87
N GLU A 114 -4.71 -13.92 -13.18
CA GLU A 114 -3.69 -13.42 -14.10
C GLU A 114 -3.91 -11.98 -14.54
N ASP A 115 -5.14 -11.46 -14.37
CA ASP A 115 -5.44 -10.09 -14.75
C ASP A 115 -4.69 -9.08 -13.88
N ILE A 116 -4.43 -7.91 -14.45
CA ILE A 116 -3.61 -6.88 -13.82
C ILE A 116 -4.41 -6.23 -12.68
N ALA A 117 -3.84 -6.23 -11.49
CA ALA A 117 -4.39 -5.54 -10.34
C ALA A 117 -3.90 -4.09 -10.26
N TYR A 118 -2.61 -3.85 -10.52
CA TYR A 118 -2.06 -2.49 -10.53
C TYR A 118 -0.80 -2.36 -11.38
N VAL A 119 -0.44 -1.10 -11.66
CA VAL A 119 0.81 -0.74 -12.34
C VAL A 119 1.54 0.30 -11.51
N ILE A 120 2.75 -0.02 -11.02
CA ILE A 120 3.62 0.92 -10.31
C ILE A 120 4.75 1.37 -11.22
N TYR A 121 4.98 2.71 -11.29
CA TYR A 121 6.04 3.31 -12.06
C TYR A 121 7.31 3.48 -11.23
N THR A 122 8.35 2.75 -11.60
CA THR A 122 9.69 2.82 -10.98
C THR A 122 10.67 3.63 -11.83
N SER A 123 11.75 4.13 -11.21
CA SER A 123 12.84 4.79 -11.95
C SER A 123 13.55 3.77 -12.84
N GLY A 124 13.35 3.86 -14.13
CA GLY A 124 14.03 2.98 -15.10
C GLY A 124 15.52 3.30 -15.23
N THR A 125 16.34 2.28 -15.50
CA THR A 125 17.79 2.41 -15.77
C THR A 125 18.09 3.31 -16.98
N THR A 126 17.12 3.56 -17.85
CA THR A 126 17.21 4.42 -19.03
C THR A 126 16.83 5.88 -18.77
N GLY A 127 16.58 6.26 -17.52
CA GLY A 127 16.18 7.62 -17.11
C GLY A 127 14.68 7.92 -17.22
N LYS A 128 13.90 7.13 -17.97
CA LYS A 128 12.43 7.25 -18.01
C LYS A 128 11.78 6.24 -17.04
N PRO A 129 10.73 6.63 -16.30
CA PRO A 129 9.97 5.70 -15.47
C PRO A 129 9.40 4.56 -16.30
N LYS A 130 9.35 3.36 -15.72
CA LYS A 130 8.75 2.16 -16.34
C LYS A 130 7.62 1.64 -15.45
N GLY A 131 6.49 1.31 -16.08
CA GLY A 131 5.35 0.69 -15.41
C GLY A 131 5.56 -0.81 -15.23
N THR A 132 5.54 -1.27 -13.98
CA THR A 132 5.55 -2.69 -13.63
C THR A 132 4.12 -3.15 -13.42
N LEU A 133 3.68 -4.13 -14.23
CA LEU A 133 2.34 -4.71 -14.17
C LEU A 133 2.31 -5.84 -13.14
N VAL A 134 1.43 -5.74 -12.16
CA VAL A 134 1.28 -6.74 -11.11
C VAL A 134 -0.10 -7.39 -11.18
N PRO A 135 -0.16 -8.74 -11.34
CA PRO A 135 -1.42 -9.46 -11.41
C PRO A 135 -2.03 -9.69 -10.01
N HIS A 136 -3.34 -9.98 -9.95
CA HIS A 136 -4.05 -10.28 -8.70
C HIS A 136 -3.37 -11.39 -7.89
N ARG A 137 -2.88 -12.46 -8.53
CA ARG A 137 -2.15 -13.54 -7.85
C ARG A 137 -0.87 -13.08 -7.13
N GLY A 138 -0.25 -11.96 -7.57
CA GLY A 138 0.91 -11.37 -6.90
C GLY A 138 0.55 -10.84 -5.52
N ILE A 139 -0.60 -10.17 -5.40
CA ILE A 139 -1.15 -9.70 -4.12
C ILE A 139 -1.49 -10.90 -3.23
N ASP A 140 -2.22 -11.89 -3.76
CA ASP A 140 -2.61 -13.09 -3.01
C ASP A 140 -1.39 -13.82 -2.43
N ARG A 141 -0.37 -14.08 -3.25
CA ARG A 141 0.90 -14.67 -2.80
C ARG A 141 1.57 -13.88 -1.67
N LEU A 142 1.49 -12.55 -1.72
CA LEU A 142 2.16 -11.69 -0.75
C LEU A 142 1.50 -11.76 0.63
N VAL A 143 0.17 -11.83 0.68
CA VAL A 143 -0.59 -11.60 1.92
C VAL A 143 -1.47 -12.77 2.39
N HIS A 144 -1.69 -13.78 1.55
CA HIS A 144 -2.47 -14.94 1.94
C HIS A 144 -1.57 -16.05 2.48
N ASN A 145 -1.70 -16.38 3.77
CA ASN A 145 -0.86 -17.35 4.49
C ASN A 145 0.66 -17.16 4.27
N PRO A 146 1.20 -15.94 4.38
CA PRO A 146 2.62 -15.71 4.21
C PRO A 146 3.41 -16.43 5.32
N ASN A 147 4.62 -16.89 5.00
CA ASN A 147 5.48 -17.60 5.95
C ASN A 147 6.38 -16.69 6.81
N TYR A 148 6.26 -15.38 6.66
CA TYR A 148 7.14 -14.41 7.32
C TYR A 148 6.45 -13.56 8.40
N VAL A 149 5.13 -13.46 8.38
CA VAL A 149 4.30 -12.79 9.40
C VAL A 149 2.99 -13.54 9.55
N GLU A 150 2.38 -13.46 10.71
CA GLU A 150 1.01 -13.91 10.89
C GLU A 150 0.04 -12.77 10.60
N LEU A 151 -0.86 -12.95 9.64
CA LEU A 151 -1.91 -12.01 9.27
C LEU A 151 -3.27 -12.61 9.59
N ASN A 152 -4.04 -11.91 10.42
CA ASN A 152 -5.38 -12.34 10.86
C ASN A 152 -6.23 -11.13 11.29
N GLU A 153 -7.41 -11.38 11.85
CA GLU A 153 -8.35 -10.35 12.31
C GLU A 153 -7.79 -9.43 13.42
N ASN A 154 -6.74 -9.84 14.13
CA ASN A 154 -6.07 -9.02 15.15
C ASN A 154 -4.93 -8.17 14.56
N THR A 155 -4.58 -8.35 13.29
CA THR A 155 -3.54 -7.58 12.63
C THR A 155 -3.97 -6.12 12.45
N THR A 156 -3.17 -5.20 12.95
CA THR A 156 -3.35 -3.76 12.75
C THR A 156 -2.09 -3.19 12.11
N VAL A 157 -2.19 -2.80 10.85
CA VAL A 157 -1.08 -2.23 10.06
C VAL A 157 -1.24 -0.73 9.94
N LEU A 158 -0.15 0.02 10.12
CA LEU A 158 -0.11 1.44 9.82
C LEU A 158 0.49 1.63 8.43
N LEU A 159 -0.23 2.34 7.55
CA LEU A 159 0.24 2.70 6.22
C LEU A 159 1.37 3.72 6.35
N SER A 160 2.61 3.33 6.07
CA SER A 160 3.79 4.18 6.13
C SER A 160 4.23 4.65 4.74
N GLY A 161 4.16 3.77 3.75
CA GLY A 161 4.57 4.04 2.37
C GLY A 161 3.58 4.89 1.59
N THR A 162 4.03 5.49 0.48
CA THR A 162 3.13 5.99 -0.56
C THR A 162 2.65 4.84 -1.43
N VAL A 163 1.40 4.89 -1.89
CA VAL A 163 0.81 3.86 -2.76
C VAL A 163 1.49 3.75 -4.13
N ALA A 164 2.34 4.71 -4.46
CA ALA A 164 3.20 4.65 -5.64
C ALA A 164 4.45 3.75 -5.46
N PHE A 165 4.62 3.13 -4.27
CA PHE A 165 5.62 2.11 -3.99
C PHE A 165 4.97 0.79 -3.61
N ASP A 166 5.58 -0.29 -4.01
CA ASP A 166 5.06 -1.66 -3.90
C ASP A 166 4.93 -2.17 -2.45
N ALA A 167 5.67 -1.61 -1.50
CA ALA A 167 5.51 -1.91 -0.08
C ALA A 167 4.10 -1.61 0.45
N ALA A 168 3.43 -0.59 -0.11
CA ALA A 168 2.05 -0.29 0.21
C ALA A 168 1.09 -1.45 -0.10
N THR A 169 1.46 -2.36 -1.02
CA THR A 169 0.70 -3.57 -1.32
C THR A 169 0.58 -4.45 -0.08
N PHE A 170 1.69 -4.71 0.62
CA PHE A 170 1.67 -5.44 1.88
C PHE A 170 0.87 -4.69 2.95
N GLU A 171 1.14 -3.38 3.11
CA GLU A 171 0.52 -2.58 4.16
C GLU A 171 -1.00 -2.48 4.02
N ILE A 172 -1.52 -2.40 2.80
CA ILE A 172 -2.96 -2.25 2.51
C ILE A 172 -3.65 -3.61 2.47
N TYR A 173 -3.16 -4.53 1.64
CA TYR A 173 -3.84 -5.80 1.41
C TYR A 173 -3.57 -6.82 2.52
N GLY A 174 -2.44 -6.71 3.24
CA GLY A 174 -2.14 -7.55 4.40
C GLY A 174 -3.27 -7.57 5.42
N PRO A 175 -3.62 -6.45 6.03
CA PRO A 175 -4.75 -6.42 6.96
C PRO A 175 -6.11 -6.60 6.27
N LEU A 176 -6.36 -5.95 5.12
CA LEU A 176 -7.70 -5.92 4.54
C LEU A 176 -8.17 -7.27 3.98
N LEU A 177 -7.27 -8.13 3.49
CA LEU A 177 -7.63 -9.45 2.99
C LEU A 177 -7.62 -10.54 4.09
N ASN A 178 -7.18 -10.20 5.32
CA ASN A 178 -7.12 -11.13 6.45
C ASN A 178 -8.01 -10.71 7.63
N GLY A 179 -8.98 -9.82 7.40
CA GLY A 179 -9.96 -9.39 8.43
C GLY A 179 -9.43 -8.39 9.46
N GLY A 180 -8.20 -7.93 9.29
CA GLY A 180 -7.51 -7.01 10.19
C GLY A 180 -7.91 -5.53 10.00
N ARG A 181 -7.06 -4.62 10.43
CA ARG A 181 -7.31 -3.18 10.41
C ARG A 181 -6.16 -2.42 9.77
N LEU A 182 -6.48 -1.51 8.86
CA LEU A 182 -5.55 -0.54 8.28
C LEU A 182 -5.70 0.80 8.99
N VAL A 183 -4.59 1.36 9.47
CA VAL A 183 -4.50 2.70 10.06
C VAL A 183 -3.85 3.63 9.06
N ILE A 184 -4.52 4.72 8.73
CA ILE A 184 -4.04 5.74 7.79
C ILE A 184 -3.74 6.99 8.60
N THR A 185 -2.51 7.51 8.48
CA THR A 185 -2.05 8.73 9.15
C THR A 185 -1.51 9.72 8.13
N SER A 186 -1.35 10.97 8.54
CA SER A 186 -0.71 11.98 7.72
C SER A 186 0.79 11.73 7.55
N LYS A 187 1.37 12.30 6.51
CA LYS A 187 2.83 12.27 6.28
C LYS A 187 3.59 12.96 7.44
N ASP A 188 3.04 14.04 7.98
CA ASP A 188 3.63 14.74 9.14
C ASP A 188 3.68 13.86 10.39
N THR A 189 2.64 13.04 10.62
CA THR A 189 2.62 12.06 11.71
C THR A 189 3.74 11.03 11.55
N LEU A 190 3.94 10.52 10.34
CA LEU A 190 4.99 9.52 10.05
C LEU A 190 6.41 10.06 10.23
N LEU A 191 6.64 11.32 9.90
CA LEU A 191 7.95 11.96 9.97
C LEU A 191 8.26 12.54 11.36
N ASN A 192 7.29 12.56 12.29
CA ASN A 192 7.48 13.01 13.65
C ASN A 192 7.41 11.80 14.61
N PRO A 193 8.54 11.37 15.23
CA PRO A 193 8.59 10.17 16.06
C PRO A 193 7.65 10.19 17.27
N GLN A 194 7.34 11.37 17.84
CA GLN A 194 6.41 11.52 18.95
C GLN A 194 4.96 11.29 18.51
N LEU A 195 4.56 11.88 17.36
CA LEU A 195 3.23 11.69 16.80
C LEU A 195 3.05 10.25 16.29
N LEU A 196 4.11 9.65 15.74
CA LEU A 196 4.10 8.26 15.31
C LEU A 196 3.89 7.30 16.50
N ASP A 197 4.64 7.48 17.60
CA ASP A 197 4.49 6.70 18.82
C ASP A 197 3.05 6.81 19.38
N GLN A 198 2.50 8.02 19.42
CA GLN A 198 1.12 8.24 19.81
C GLN A 198 0.14 7.50 18.87
N ALA A 199 0.34 7.60 17.56
CA ALA A 199 -0.51 6.94 16.56
C ALA A 199 -0.45 5.40 16.70
N ILE A 200 0.73 4.83 16.93
CA ILE A 200 0.92 3.39 17.17
C ILE A 200 0.14 2.97 18.42
N THR A 201 0.33 3.68 19.52
CA THR A 201 -0.27 3.35 20.81
C THR A 201 -1.81 3.48 20.80
N GLU A 202 -2.32 4.63 20.36
CA GLU A 202 -3.76 4.91 20.35
C GLU A 202 -4.54 3.98 19.41
N ASN A 203 -3.93 3.62 18.28
CA ASN A 203 -4.55 2.73 17.31
C ASN A 203 -4.21 1.26 17.53
N LYS A 204 -3.38 0.91 18.53
CA LYS A 204 -2.93 -0.46 18.81
C LYS A 204 -2.32 -1.11 17.57
N VAL A 205 -1.47 -0.35 16.86
CA VAL A 205 -0.73 -0.86 15.70
C VAL A 205 0.23 -1.94 16.20
N ASN A 206 0.23 -3.09 15.54
CA ASN A 206 1.10 -4.21 15.92
C ASN A 206 2.00 -4.68 14.78
N THR A 207 1.80 -4.16 13.57
CA THR A 207 2.60 -4.51 12.39
C THR A 207 2.89 -3.27 11.57
N MET A 208 4.16 -3.07 11.24
CA MET A 208 4.60 -1.95 10.37
C MET A 208 5.64 -2.43 9.37
N TRP A 209 5.62 -1.82 8.20
CA TRP A 209 6.73 -1.84 7.26
C TRP A 209 7.39 -0.45 7.24
N LEU A 210 8.73 -0.43 7.20
CA LEU A 210 9.50 0.82 7.10
C LEU A 210 10.66 0.65 6.10
N THR A 211 10.99 1.73 5.40
CA THR A 211 12.27 1.77 4.70
C THR A 211 13.41 1.72 5.72
N SER A 212 14.57 1.20 5.34
CA SER A 212 15.76 1.21 6.20
C SER A 212 16.08 2.62 6.68
N SER A 213 15.99 3.62 5.81
CA SER A 213 16.23 5.02 6.14
C SER A 213 15.27 5.57 7.20
N LEU A 214 13.96 5.35 7.04
CA LEU A 214 12.95 5.82 8.01
C LEU A 214 13.06 5.07 9.34
N SER A 215 13.30 3.76 9.31
CA SER A 215 13.56 2.95 10.50
C SER A 215 14.76 3.46 11.29
N ASN A 216 15.86 3.83 10.62
CA ASN A 216 17.05 4.40 11.24
C ASN A 216 16.76 5.75 11.89
N GLN A 217 15.97 6.61 11.24
CA GLN A 217 15.58 7.90 11.79
C GLN A 217 14.76 7.71 13.07
N ILE A 218 13.68 6.91 13.03
CA ILE A 218 12.84 6.65 14.20
C ILE A 218 13.68 6.04 15.34
N ALA A 219 14.52 5.04 15.05
CA ALA A 219 15.37 4.40 16.04
C ALA A 219 16.41 5.36 16.66
N SER A 220 16.87 6.36 15.91
CA SER A 220 17.82 7.35 16.44
C SER A 220 17.18 8.41 17.32
N GLU A 221 15.89 8.74 17.08
CA GLU A 221 15.18 9.81 17.76
C GLU A 221 14.28 9.27 18.89
N ARG A 222 13.60 8.14 18.67
CA ARG A 222 12.65 7.54 19.60
C ARG A 222 12.42 6.05 19.32
N ILE A 223 13.39 5.23 19.71
CA ILE A 223 13.34 3.77 19.48
C ILE A 223 12.15 3.11 20.18
N GLU A 224 11.68 3.67 21.31
CA GLU A 224 10.56 3.21 22.12
C GLU A 224 9.27 3.13 21.31
N ALA A 225 9.10 3.96 20.29
CA ALA A 225 7.94 3.94 19.41
C ALA A 225 7.75 2.60 18.67
N LEU A 226 8.84 1.83 18.51
CA LEU A 226 8.82 0.54 17.80
C LEU A 226 8.70 -0.66 18.73
N GLU A 227 8.88 -0.50 20.06
CA GLU A 227 8.95 -1.61 21.01
C GLU A 227 7.61 -2.34 21.19
N SER A 228 6.50 -1.63 21.00
CA SER A 228 5.13 -2.20 21.19
C SER A 228 4.64 -3.01 19.99
N LEU A 229 5.38 -3.00 18.87
CA LEU A 229 5.01 -3.76 17.68
C LEU A 229 5.22 -5.25 17.89
N THR A 230 4.40 -6.08 17.25
CA THR A 230 4.63 -7.52 17.12
C THR A 230 5.59 -7.81 15.96
N TYR A 231 5.36 -7.15 14.83
CA TYR A 231 6.17 -7.31 13.62
C TYR A 231 6.65 -5.96 13.09
N LEU A 232 7.96 -5.87 12.82
CA LEU A 232 8.57 -4.76 12.12
C LEU A 232 9.30 -5.27 10.87
N LEU A 233 8.73 -5.02 9.71
CA LEU A 233 9.37 -5.35 8.45
C LEU A 233 10.20 -4.13 7.99
N ILE A 234 11.43 -4.38 7.57
CA ILE A 234 12.33 -3.33 7.09
C ILE A 234 12.89 -3.77 5.73
N GLY A 235 12.96 -2.84 4.78
CA GLY A 235 13.46 -3.15 3.44
C GLY A 235 13.82 -1.90 2.63
N GLY A 236 13.97 -2.11 1.32
CA GLY A 236 14.31 -1.07 0.34
C GLY A 236 15.81 -0.81 0.23
N GLU A 237 16.58 -0.96 1.29
CA GLU A 237 18.03 -0.78 1.35
C GLU A 237 18.66 -1.75 2.36
N VAL A 238 19.98 -1.81 2.38
CA VAL A 238 20.71 -2.61 3.39
C VAL A 238 20.36 -2.13 4.80
N LEU A 239 20.00 -3.07 5.67
CA LEU A 239 19.67 -2.76 7.06
C LEU A 239 20.89 -2.29 7.86
N ASN A 240 20.67 -1.28 8.69
CA ASN A 240 21.71 -0.82 9.62
C ASN A 240 21.75 -1.73 10.87
N ALA A 241 22.76 -2.60 10.92
CA ALA A 241 22.93 -3.57 11.99
C ALA A 241 22.97 -2.94 13.40
N LYS A 242 23.45 -1.71 13.55
CA LYS A 242 23.51 -1.01 14.84
C LYS A 242 22.09 -0.81 15.42
N TRP A 243 21.16 -0.28 14.62
CA TRP A 243 19.80 0.01 15.07
C TRP A 243 18.98 -1.27 15.25
N VAL A 244 19.16 -2.23 14.35
CA VAL A 244 18.54 -3.55 14.48
C VAL A 244 19.01 -4.22 15.76
N HIS A 245 20.31 -4.22 16.06
CA HIS A 245 20.86 -4.78 17.30
C HIS A 245 20.31 -4.07 18.54
N LEU A 246 20.29 -2.73 18.51
CA LEU A 246 19.78 -1.94 19.63
C LEU A 246 18.31 -2.26 19.91
N LEU A 247 17.45 -2.33 18.90
CA LEU A 247 16.04 -2.67 19.07
C LEU A 247 15.87 -4.11 19.53
N ASN A 248 16.61 -5.07 18.96
CA ASN A 248 16.55 -6.49 19.31
C ASN A 248 17.07 -6.78 20.74
N SER A 249 17.88 -5.87 21.33
CA SER A 249 18.38 -6.00 22.71
C SER A 249 17.43 -5.44 23.78
N ARG A 250 16.31 -4.81 23.36
CA ARG A 250 15.33 -4.28 24.32
C ARG A 250 14.51 -5.41 24.93
N GLU A 251 14.00 -5.18 26.15
CA GLU A 251 13.15 -6.16 26.86
C GLU A 251 11.86 -6.46 26.09
N CYS A 252 11.23 -5.40 25.53
CA CYS A 252 10.12 -5.51 24.59
C CYS A 252 10.61 -5.09 23.21
N HIS A 253 10.49 -5.96 22.24
CA HIS A 253 10.88 -5.67 20.86
C HIS A 253 10.05 -6.48 19.87
N PRO A 254 9.82 -5.95 18.65
CA PRO A 254 9.14 -6.70 17.59
C PRO A 254 10.00 -7.85 17.06
N GLN A 255 9.35 -8.81 16.42
CA GLN A 255 10.06 -9.67 15.46
C GLN A 255 10.46 -8.80 14.27
N ILE A 256 11.76 -8.55 14.12
CA ILE A 256 12.30 -7.77 13.01
C ILE A 256 12.48 -8.68 11.80
N ILE A 257 12.00 -8.25 10.64
CA ILE A 257 12.05 -9.01 9.39
C ILE A 257 12.71 -8.16 8.31
N ASN A 258 13.80 -8.63 7.76
CA ASN A 258 14.38 -8.04 6.56
C ASN A 258 13.61 -8.51 5.34
N GLY A 259 12.93 -7.61 4.63
CA GLY A 259 12.19 -7.88 3.42
C GLY A 259 12.95 -7.39 2.18
N TYR A 260 13.20 -8.29 1.23
CA TYR A 260 13.88 -7.97 -0.02
C TYR A 260 13.07 -8.42 -1.23
N GLY A 261 12.94 -7.54 -2.20
CA GLY A 261 12.35 -7.84 -3.51
C GLY A 261 12.28 -6.63 -4.41
N PRO A 262 12.32 -6.83 -5.74
CA PRO A 262 12.00 -5.80 -6.71
C PRO A 262 10.49 -5.73 -6.93
N THR A 263 10.00 -4.60 -7.40
CA THR A 263 8.57 -4.35 -7.70
C THR A 263 8.00 -5.37 -8.69
N GLU A 264 8.79 -5.85 -9.62
CA GLU A 264 8.44 -6.87 -10.62
C GLU A 264 8.07 -8.22 -9.99
N ASN A 265 8.50 -8.48 -8.75
CA ASN A 265 8.13 -9.68 -8.01
C ASN A 265 7.13 -9.40 -6.86
N THR A 266 6.40 -8.32 -6.94
CA THR A 266 5.37 -7.93 -5.96
C THR A 266 5.91 -7.89 -4.53
N THR A 267 6.62 -6.84 -4.18
CA THR A 267 7.17 -6.46 -2.89
C THR A 267 8.26 -7.40 -2.38
N PHE A 268 7.94 -8.58 -1.84
CA PHE A 268 8.94 -9.46 -1.24
C PHE A 268 9.21 -10.70 -2.09
N THR A 269 10.47 -10.88 -2.48
CA THR A 269 10.99 -12.14 -3.07
C THR A 269 11.47 -13.06 -1.98
N THR A 270 12.21 -12.52 -1.01
CA THR A 270 12.74 -13.24 0.13
C THR A 270 12.58 -12.40 1.40
N THR A 271 12.50 -13.09 2.52
CA THR A 271 12.43 -12.48 3.84
C THR A 271 13.37 -13.19 4.78
N PHE A 272 13.89 -12.47 5.78
CA PHE A 272 14.73 -13.05 6.83
C PHE A 272 14.27 -12.53 8.19
N ALA A 273 13.68 -13.39 9.00
CA ALA A 273 13.37 -13.11 10.39
C ALA A 273 14.68 -13.05 11.20
N ILE A 274 14.97 -11.88 11.76
CA ILE A 274 16.23 -11.65 12.47
C ILE A 274 16.17 -12.34 13.83
N PRO A 275 17.10 -13.28 14.14
CA PRO A 275 17.13 -13.96 15.42
C PRO A 275 17.67 -13.06 16.53
N GLN A 276 17.45 -13.47 17.80
CA GLN A 276 17.98 -12.78 18.97
C GLN A 276 19.51 -12.65 18.90
N GLU A 277 20.20 -13.74 18.56
CA GLU A 277 21.62 -13.71 18.26
C GLU A 277 21.83 -13.31 16.81
N MET A 278 22.17 -12.04 16.63
CA MET A 278 22.33 -11.47 15.30
C MET A 278 23.50 -12.08 14.53
N PRO A 279 23.30 -12.46 13.26
CA PRO A 279 24.41 -12.84 12.40
C PRO A 279 25.34 -11.65 12.13
N SER A 280 26.60 -11.92 11.82
CA SER A 280 27.60 -10.89 11.47
C SER A 280 27.22 -10.04 10.26
N ARG A 281 26.36 -10.58 9.39
CA ARG A 281 25.68 -9.88 8.28
C ARG A 281 24.23 -10.31 8.27
N ILE A 282 23.32 -9.34 8.09
CA ILE A 282 21.88 -9.63 7.98
C ILE A 282 21.60 -10.12 6.56
N PRO A 283 21.15 -11.38 6.38
CA PRO A 283 20.79 -11.89 5.07
C PRO A 283 19.53 -11.20 4.50
N ILE A 284 19.35 -11.30 3.18
CA ILE A 284 18.11 -10.85 2.51
C ILE A 284 17.05 -11.96 2.44
N GLY A 285 17.39 -13.18 2.87
CA GLY A 285 16.51 -14.35 2.87
C GLY A 285 17.33 -15.62 3.12
N LEU A 286 16.62 -16.73 3.23
CA LEU A 286 17.16 -18.08 3.28
C LEU A 286 16.82 -18.82 1.99
#